data_a07d85f82dc0d2b0a15d6534b2093c4f
#
_entry.id   a07d85f82dc0d2b0a15d6534b2093c4f
#
_cell.length_a   1.000
_cell.length_b   1.000
_cell.length_c   1.000
_cell.angle_alpha   90.00
_cell.angle_beta   90.00
_cell.angle_gamma   90.00
#
_symmetry.space_group_name_H-M   'P 1'
#
loop_
_entity.id
_entity.type
_entity.pdbx_description
1 polymer ?
#
loop_
_entity_poly.entity_id
_entity_poly.type
_entity_poly.pdbx_seq_one_letter_code
_entity_poly.pdbx_strand_id
1 'polypeptide(L)' 'MTYYTSAVSSNPKPVPKLHLFWVCEPKKKGFNIRAWGVTKEEAMNKVKTTYPTASVLWKKEL' A
#
# COMPACT_ATOMS: atom_id res chain seq x y z
N MET A 1 -25.94 9.24 22.08
CA MET A 1 -25.38 9.33 21.90
C MET A 1 -24.50 9.40 21.42
N THR A 2 -24.67 9.52 21.30
CA THR A 2 -23.96 9.60 20.95
C THR A 2 -22.98 9.57 20.46
N TYR A 3 -22.90 9.60 20.38
CA TYR A 3 -22.03 9.66 20.10
C TYR A 3 -21.12 9.64 19.66
N TYR A 4 -20.99 9.69 19.51
CA TYR A 4 -20.27 9.71 19.36
C TYR A 4 -19.48 9.93 19.04
N THR A 5 -19.41 10.14 19.00
CA THR A 5 -18.77 10.49 18.77
C THR A 5 -17.83 11.07 18.83
N SER A 6 -17.85 11.28 18.81
CA SER A 6 -17.04 12.44 19.12
C SER A 6 -15.60 12.08 19.42
N ALA A 7 -15.38 11.00 20.08
CA ALA A 7 -14.03 10.50 20.28
C ALA A 7 -13.34 10.29 18.95
N VAL A 8 -14.10 10.00 17.97
CA VAL A 8 -13.59 9.80 16.63
C VAL A 8 -12.92 11.05 16.09
N SER A 9 -13.45 12.20 16.44
CA SER A 9 -12.93 13.45 15.88
C SER A 9 -11.53 13.78 16.39
N SER A 10 -11.11 13.19 17.49
CA SER A 10 -9.78 13.46 18.00
C SER A 10 -8.70 12.65 17.27
N ASN A 11 -9.10 11.68 16.47
CA ASN A 11 -8.17 10.83 15.74
C ASN A 11 -8.27 11.13 14.26
N PRO A 12 -7.21 11.66 13.64
CA PRO A 12 -7.27 11.91 12.20
C PRO A 12 -7.40 10.59 11.45
N LYS A 13 -8.13 10.64 10.36
CA LYS A 13 -8.25 9.47 9.51
C LYS A 13 -6.91 9.17 8.88
N PRO A 14 -6.55 7.89 8.74
CA PRO A 14 -5.33 7.54 8.02
C PRO A 14 -5.40 8.08 6.59
N VAL A 15 -4.30 8.63 6.14
CA VAL A 15 -4.21 9.17 4.79
C VAL A 15 -3.38 8.22 3.95
N PRO A 16 -3.96 7.66 2.88
CA PRO A 16 -3.18 6.80 1.99
C PRO A 16 -2.05 7.58 1.35
N LYS A 17 -0.92 6.92 1.19
CA LYS A 17 0.25 7.49 0.56
C LYS A 17 0.64 6.64 -0.62
N LEU A 18 1.32 7.25 -1.57
CA LEU A 18 1.76 6.54 -2.76
C LEU A 18 3.13 5.93 -2.48
N HIS A 19 3.26 4.64 -2.75
CA HIS A 19 4.50 3.90 -2.53
C HIS A 19 5.01 3.35 -3.84
N LEU A 20 6.32 3.30 -3.98
CA LEU A 20 6.97 2.76 -5.17
C LEU A 20 7.47 1.35 -4.86
N PHE A 21 7.16 0.42 -5.75
CA PHE A 21 7.56 -0.98 -5.63
C PHE A 21 8.29 -1.44 -6.87
N TRP A 22 9.21 -2.35 -6.68
CA TRP A 22 9.84 -3.10 -7.76
C TRP A 22 9.17 -4.47 -7.79
N VAL A 23 8.63 -4.84 -8.94
CA VAL A 23 7.93 -6.10 -9.12
C VAL A 23 8.65 -6.91 -10.18
N CYS A 24 8.95 -8.16 -9.85
CA CYS A 24 9.65 -9.04 -10.76
C CYS A 24 8.96 -10.39 -10.79
N GLU A 25 8.36 -10.73 -11.92
CA GLU A 25 7.76 -12.04 -12.12
C GLU A 25 8.78 -13.03 -12.64
N PRO A 26 8.58 -14.34 -12.37
CA PRO A 26 9.51 -15.35 -12.91
C PRO A 26 9.58 -15.27 -14.42
N LYS A 27 10.80 -15.35 -14.95
CA LYS A 27 11.06 -15.38 -16.39
C LYS A 27 10.65 -14.11 -17.12
N LYS A 28 10.43 -13.01 -16.38
CA LYS A 28 10.07 -11.73 -16.97
C LYS A 28 10.95 -10.66 -16.38
N LYS A 29 11.07 -9.56 -17.12
CA LYS A 29 11.79 -8.40 -16.60
C LYS A 29 10.99 -7.76 -15.48
N GLY A 30 11.70 -7.25 -14.49
CA GLY A 30 11.05 -6.49 -13.44
C GLY A 30 10.59 -5.13 -13.91
N PHE A 31 9.70 -4.53 -13.15
CA PHE A 31 9.20 -3.20 -13.46
C PHE A 31 8.80 -2.47 -12.19
N ASN A 32 8.74 -1.16 -12.27
CA ASN A 32 8.29 -0.35 -11.14
C ASN A 32 6.79 -0.17 -11.21
N ILE A 33 6.15 -0.19 -10.04
CA ILE A 33 4.72 0.03 -9.93
C ILE A 33 4.47 0.89 -8.70
N ARG A 34 3.42 1.70 -8.76
CA ARG A 34 3.02 2.55 -7.64
C ARG A 34 1.69 2.04 -7.11
N ALA A 35 1.55 2.04 -5.79
CA ALA A 35 0.32 1.61 -5.16
C ALA A 35 0.03 2.49 -3.95
N TRP A 36 -1.25 2.75 -3.73
CA TRP A 36 -1.70 3.54 -2.60
C TRP A 36 -1.91 2.65 -1.38
N GLY A 37 -1.51 3.14 -0.22
CA GLY A 37 -1.77 2.46 1.02
C GLY A 37 -1.38 3.33 2.19
N VAL A 38 -2.05 3.16 3.32
CA VAL A 38 -1.73 3.93 4.52
C VAL A 38 -0.35 3.53 5.03
N THR A 39 -0.02 2.24 4.94
CA THR A 39 1.31 1.74 5.28
C THR A 39 1.90 1.05 4.06
N LYS A 40 3.21 0.83 4.10
CA LYS A 40 3.85 0.11 3.01
C LYS A 40 3.32 -1.31 2.90
N GLU A 41 2.95 -1.92 4.03
CA GLU A 41 2.41 -3.28 4.02
C GLU A 41 1.06 -3.34 3.34
N GLU A 42 0.21 -2.35 3.59
CA GLU A 42 -1.08 -2.29 2.92
C GLU A 42 -0.91 -2.15 1.41
N ALA A 43 -0.04 -1.23 1.00
CA ALA A 43 0.22 -1.02 -0.42
C ALA A 43 0.85 -2.28 -1.04
N MET A 44 1.78 -2.92 -0.31
CA MET A 44 2.41 -4.14 -0.79
C MET A 44 1.40 -5.26 -0.98
N ASN A 45 0.45 -5.39 -0.07
CA ASN A 45 -0.58 -6.42 -0.21
C ASN A 45 -1.41 -6.22 -1.46
N LYS A 46 -1.70 -4.97 -1.81
CA LYS A 46 -2.41 -4.69 -3.05
C LYS A 46 -1.62 -5.14 -4.26
N VAL A 47 -0.31 -4.87 -4.26
CA VAL A 47 0.56 -5.29 -5.35
C VAL A 47 0.64 -6.80 -5.43
N LYS A 48 0.79 -7.46 -4.28
CA LYS A 48 0.86 -8.93 -4.25
C LYS A 48 -0.42 -9.59 -4.71
N THR A 49 -1.56 -8.96 -4.43
CA THR A 49 -2.84 -9.46 -4.90
C THR A 49 -2.94 -9.39 -6.43
N THR A 50 -2.40 -8.32 -7.00
CA THR A 50 -2.40 -8.14 -8.45
C THR A 50 -1.39 -9.06 -9.14
N TYR A 51 -0.23 -9.27 -8.49
CA TYR A 51 0.85 -10.08 -9.04
C TYR A 51 1.24 -11.17 -8.05
N PRO A 52 0.38 -12.20 -7.88
CA PRO A 52 0.59 -13.17 -6.80
C PRO A 52 1.83 -14.03 -6.93
N THR A 53 2.36 -14.17 -8.13
CA THR A 53 3.56 -14.99 -8.35
C THR A 53 4.84 -14.16 -8.42
N ALA A 54 4.74 -12.85 -8.31
CA ALA A 54 5.89 -11.98 -8.46
C ALA A 54 6.59 -11.74 -7.12
N SER A 55 7.87 -11.42 -7.21
CA SER A 55 8.61 -10.89 -6.07
C SER A 55 8.35 -9.39 -6.01
N VAL A 56 7.97 -8.90 -4.85
CA VAL A 56 7.62 -7.50 -4.66
C VAL A 56 8.56 -6.89 -3.63
N LEU A 57 9.21 -5.81 -4.01
CA LEU A 57 10.12 -5.09 -3.13
C LEU A 57 9.66 -3.66 -2.99
N TRP A 58 9.43 -3.22 -1.76
CA TRP A 58 9.12 -1.83 -1.49
C TRP A 58 10.39 -1.00 -1.65
N LYS A 59 10.30 0.10 -2.39
CA LYS A 59 11.46 0.96 -2.63
C LYS A 59 11.41 2.23 -1.81
N LYS A 60 10.31 2.94 -1.89
CA LYS A 60 10.20 4.21 -1.15
C LYS A 60 8.76 4.69 -1.16
N GLU A 61 8.49 5.64 -0.27
CA GLU A 61 7.25 6.40 -0.29
C GLU A 61 7.45 7.60 -1.21
N LEU A 62 6.48 7.86 -2.06
CA LEU A 62 6.57 8.97 -3.02
C LEU A 62 5.95 10.27 -2.53
#